data_64c9ab52239d90a46e166e19efc5dc69
#
_entry.id   64c9ab52239d90a46e166e19efc5dc69
#
_cell.length_a   1.000
_cell.length_b   1.000
_cell.length_c   1.000
_cell.angle_alpha   90.00
_cell.angle_beta   90.00
_cell.angle_gamma   90.00
#
_symmetry.space_group_name_H-M   'P 1'
#
loop_
_entity.id
_entity.type
_entity.pdbx_description
1 polymer ?
#
loop_
_entity_poly.entity_id
_entity_poly.type
_entity_poly.pdbx_seq_one_letter_code
_entity_poly.pdbx_strand_id
1 'polypeptide(L)'
;NKMLKFDKHISKLGPEPLTSAFDYDYMKEKSKKRKINIKNFIMNQKYISGLGNIYANEILFISSINPKKKAYKLSDNEILKIVLNTKNILKKAIQLGGSSIKDFSSISGKKGLFQEKFKVYDRANKSCLKPECEGSIKKIYISNRSTFYCQKCQKIKY
;
A
#
# COMPACT_ATOMS: atom_id res chain seq x y z
N ASN A 1 1.39 10.54 33.67
CA ASN A 1 2.68 9.97 33.36
C ASN A 1 2.86 9.81 31.86
N LYS A 2 3.59 10.75 31.24
CA LYS A 2 3.77 10.83 29.78
C LYS A 2 4.39 9.53 29.18
N MET A 3 5.22 8.86 29.95
CA MET A 3 5.90 7.64 29.52
C MET A 3 4.95 6.45 29.36
N LEU A 4 4.01 6.27 30.31
CA LEU A 4 3.01 5.19 30.24
C LEU A 4 2.01 5.39 29.08
N LYS A 5 1.70 6.64 28.72
CA LYS A 5 0.83 6.94 27.56
C LYS A 5 1.55 6.66 26.24
N PHE A 6 2.85 6.91 26.18
CA PHE A 6 3.68 6.65 25.00
C PHE A 6 3.80 5.15 24.75
N ASP A 7 4.07 4.36 25.79
CA ASP A 7 4.18 2.91 25.69
C ASP A 7 2.84 2.27 25.25
N LYS A 8 1.72 2.75 25.76
CA LYS A 8 0.39 2.29 25.31
C LYS A 8 0.11 2.61 23.84
N HIS A 9 0.62 3.72 23.34
CA HIS A 9 0.42 4.13 21.95
C HIS A 9 1.27 3.28 21.02
N ILE A 10 2.53 3.02 21.36
CA ILE A 10 3.44 2.16 20.58
C ILE A 10 2.94 0.72 20.55
N SER A 11 2.41 0.20 21.68
CA SER A 11 1.90 -1.17 21.74
C SER A 11 0.65 -1.42 20.89
N LYS A 12 -0.03 -0.34 20.43
CA LYS A 12 -1.19 -0.43 19.53
C LYS A 12 -0.85 -0.41 18.06
N LEU A 13 0.41 -0.14 17.71
CA LEU A 13 0.84 -0.14 16.32
C LEU A 13 1.11 -1.57 15.84
N GLY A 14 0.74 -1.82 14.60
CA GLY A 14 1.11 -3.07 13.92
C GLY A 14 2.60 -3.14 13.65
N PRO A 15 3.08 -4.28 13.17
CA PRO A 15 4.50 -4.44 12.85
C PRO A 15 4.92 -3.53 11.70
N GLU A 16 6.20 -3.17 11.70
CA GLU A 16 6.80 -2.52 10.56
C GLU A 16 6.93 -3.50 9.40
N PRO A 17 6.59 -3.09 8.18
CA PRO A 17 6.50 -4.00 7.03
C PRO A 17 7.79 -4.72 6.66
N LEU A 18 8.96 -4.13 6.96
CA LEU A 18 10.24 -4.75 6.62
C LEU A 18 10.76 -5.72 7.68
N THR A 19 10.03 -5.88 8.79
CA THR A 19 10.40 -6.85 9.83
C THR A 19 9.81 -8.21 9.55
N SER A 20 10.38 -9.25 10.16
CA SER A 20 9.86 -10.61 10.06
C SER A 20 8.49 -10.80 10.72
N ALA A 21 8.08 -9.87 11.57
CA ALA A 21 6.76 -9.90 12.19
C ALA A 21 5.63 -9.66 11.17
N PHE A 22 5.90 -8.97 10.07
CA PHE A 22 4.95 -8.80 8.97
C PHE A 22 5.17 -9.91 7.95
N ASP A 23 4.39 -10.97 8.06
CA ASP A 23 4.46 -12.15 7.20
C ASP A 23 3.06 -12.60 6.77
N TYR A 24 3.01 -13.68 6.00
CA TYR A 24 1.77 -14.27 5.53
C TYR A 24 0.84 -14.65 6.69
N ASP A 25 1.34 -15.33 7.70
CA ASP A 25 0.51 -15.80 8.81
C ASP A 25 -0.10 -14.63 9.58
N TYR A 26 0.69 -13.59 9.84
CA TYR A 26 0.19 -12.38 10.48
C TYR A 26 -0.93 -11.74 9.66
N MET A 27 -0.69 -11.53 8.37
CA MET A 27 -1.64 -10.87 7.48
C MET A 27 -2.94 -11.66 7.35
N LYS A 28 -2.83 -12.98 7.24
CA LYS A 28 -3.99 -13.88 7.18
C LYS A 28 -4.82 -13.80 8.46
N GLU A 29 -4.17 -13.89 9.61
CA GLU A 29 -4.83 -13.80 10.90
C GLU A 29 -5.60 -12.48 11.07
N LYS A 30 -4.94 -11.36 10.76
CA LYS A 30 -5.54 -10.04 10.98
C LYS A 30 -6.63 -9.69 9.98
N SER A 31 -6.56 -10.17 8.75
CA SER A 31 -7.52 -9.83 7.71
C SER A 31 -8.79 -10.68 7.72
N LYS A 32 -8.74 -11.92 8.21
CA LYS A 32 -9.79 -12.92 8.03
C LYS A 32 -11.18 -12.52 8.53
N LYS A 33 -11.27 -11.61 9.49
CA LYS A 33 -12.54 -11.16 10.06
C LYS A 33 -12.83 -9.68 9.81
N ARG A 34 -12.07 -9.03 8.93
CA ARG A 34 -12.21 -7.59 8.71
C ARG A 34 -13.06 -7.31 7.48
N LYS A 35 -14.17 -6.61 7.70
CA LYS A 35 -15.12 -6.24 6.63
C LYS A 35 -14.75 -4.93 5.92
N ILE A 36 -13.71 -4.24 6.39
CA ILE A 36 -13.22 -3.02 5.73
C ILE A 36 -12.55 -3.37 4.40
N ASN A 37 -12.49 -2.39 3.49
CA ASN A 37 -11.78 -2.60 2.22
C ASN A 37 -10.27 -2.76 2.46
N ILE A 38 -9.62 -3.47 1.54
CA ILE A 38 -8.20 -3.80 1.70
C ILE A 38 -7.31 -2.55 1.75
N LYS A 39 -7.65 -1.49 1.04
CA LYS A 39 -6.86 -0.26 1.08
C LYS A 39 -6.86 0.35 2.48
N ASN A 40 -8.03 0.49 3.09
CA ASN A 40 -8.13 0.99 4.46
C ASN A 40 -7.45 0.06 5.46
N PHE A 41 -7.51 -1.25 5.21
CA PHE A 41 -6.85 -2.21 6.08
C PHE A 41 -5.33 -2.00 6.10
N ILE A 42 -4.68 -1.95 4.94
CA ILE A 42 -3.20 -1.83 4.90
C ILE A 42 -2.72 -0.45 5.34
N MET A 43 -3.57 0.56 5.25
CA MET A 43 -3.24 1.92 5.72
C MET A 43 -3.49 2.12 7.21
N ASN A 44 -4.17 1.19 7.86
CA ASN A 44 -4.45 1.29 9.28
C ASN A 44 -3.21 0.92 10.10
N GLN A 45 -2.68 1.88 10.83
CA GLN A 45 -1.45 1.71 11.61
C GLN A 45 -1.55 0.63 12.68
N LYS A 46 -2.75 0.22 13.07
CA LYS A 46 -2.96 -0.90 14.00
C LYS A 46 -2.60 -2.24 13.37
N TYR A 47 -2.72 -2.37 12.06
CA TYR A 47 -2.42 -3.61 11.36
C TYR A 47 -1.03 -3.60 10.75
N ILE A 48 -0.65 -2.51 10.09
CA ILE A 48 0.67 -2.35 9.49
C ILE A 48 1.13 -0.92 9.74
N SER A 49 2.26 -0.74 10.41
CA SER A 49 2.75 0.60 10.67
C SER A 49 3.53 1.16 9.48
N GLY A 50 3.35 2.46 9.23
CA GLY A 50 4.18 3.19 8.28
C GLY A 50 3.77 3.16 6.82
N LEU A 51 2.65 2.52 6.46
CA LEU A 51 2.16 2.54 5.08
C LEU A 51 1.21 3.72 4.86
N GLY A 52 1.58 4.60 3.95
CA GLY A 52 0.75 5.74 3.55
C GLY A 52 0.00 5.49 2.26
N ASN A 53 -0.72 6.53 1.83
CA ASN A 53 -1.61 6.46 0.66
C ASN A 53 -0.89 6.08 -0.63
N ILE A 54 0.28 6.65 -0.86
CA ILE A 54 1.03 6.40 -2.11
C ILE A 54 1.41 4.94 -2.24
N TYR A 55 2.05 4.38 -1.21
CA TYR A 55 2.49 2.98 -1.25
C TYR A 55 1.32 2.01 -1.23
N ALA A 56 0.23 2.33 -0.52
CA ALA A 56 -0.97 1.50 -0.55
C ALA A 56 -1.50 1.34 -1.97
N ASN A 57 -1.58 2.44 -2.74
CA ASN A 57 -1.98 2.38 -4.14
C ASN A 57 -1.04 1.52 -4.98
N GLU A 58 0.27 1.71 -4.83
CA GLU A 58 1.27 0.98 -5.61
C GLU A 58 1.30 -0.51 -5.28
N ILE A 59 1.20 -0.86 -4.00
CA ILE A 59 1.17 -2.25 -3.54
C ILE A 59 -0.03 -2.99 -4.13
N LEU A 60 -1.21 -2.39 -4.04
CA LEU A 60 -2.43 -3.02 -4.54
C LEU A 60 -2.42 -3.16 -6.07
N PHE A 61 -1.85 -2.19 -6.78
CA PHE A 61 -1.69 -2.29 -8.22
C PHE A 61 -0.77 -3.44 -8.62
N ILE A 62 0.41 -3.52 -8.02
CA ILE A 62 1.38 -4.60 -8.32
C ILE A 62 0.80 -5.96 -7.96
N SER A 63 0.01 -6.03 -6.89
CA SER A 63 -0.63 -7.27 -6.43
C SER A 63 -1.89 -7.64 -7.23
N SER A 64 -2.33 -6.79 -8.14
CA SER A 64 -3.56 -6.97 -8.94
C SER A 64 -4.80 -7.11 -8.08
N ILE A 65 -4.89 -6.35 -7.02
CA ILE A 65 -6.00 -6.39 -6.08
C ILE A 65 -6.76 -5.07 -6.12
N ASN A 66 -8.09 -5.15 -6.31
CA ASN A 66 -8.93 -3.96 -6.30
C ASN A 66 -8.95 -3.34 -4.89
N PRO A 67 -8.73 -2.03 -4.75
CA PRO A 67 -8.68 -1.38 -3.44
C PRO A 67 -9.98 -1.47 -2.65
N LYS A 68 -11.11 -1.70 -3.31
CA LYS A 68 -12.43 -1.85 -2.66
C LYS A 68 -12.68 -3.25 -2.12
N LYS A 69 -11.85 -4.23 -2.46
CA LYS A 69 -12.07 -5.61 -2.03
C LYS A 69 -12.03 -5.70 -0.50
N LYS A 70 -12.97 -6.42 0.08
CA LYS A 70 -13.02 -6.61 1.53
C LYS A 70 -11.84 -7.46 2.00
N ALA A 71 -11.21 -7.03 3.10
CA ALA A 71 -10.01 -7.71 3.60
C ALA A 71 -10.25 -9.19 3.90
N TYR A 72 -11.41 -9.55 4.46
CA TYR A 72 -11.71 -10.96 4.78
C TYR A 72 -11.89 -11.84 3.53
N LYS A 73 -12.07 -11.25 2.36
CA LYS A 73 -12.26 -12.00 1.10
C LYS A 73 -10.96 -12.24 0.33
N LEU A 74 -9.83 -11.80 0.85
CA LEU A 74 -8.54 -12.04 0.20
C LEU A 74 -8.25 -13.55 0.14
N SER A 75 -7.83 -14.01 -1.03
CA SER A 75 -7.30 -15.37 -1.17
C SER A 75 -5.92 -15.49 -0.54
N ASP A 76 -5.49 -16.72 -0.27
CA ASP A 76 -4.16 -16.97 0.26
C ASP A 76 -3.06 -16.41 -0.65
N ASN A 77 -3.23 -16.56 -1.97
CA ASN A 77 -2.31 -16.02 -2.96
C ASN A 77 -2.27 -14.49 -2.95
N GLU A 78 -3.42 -13.84 -2.80
CA GLU A 78 -3.49 -12.39 -2.69
C GLU A 78 -2.79 -11.89 -1.42
N ILE A 79 -2.98 -12.57 -0.30
CA ILE A 79 -2.29 -12.24 0.96
C ILE A 79 -0.77 -12.34 0.78
N LEU A 80 -0.30 -13.43 0.17
CA LEU A 80 1.12 -13.62 -0.08
C LEU A 80 1.69 -12.51 -0.98
N LYS A 81 0.97 -12.15 -2.03
CA LYS A 81 1.37 -11.05 -2.92
C LYS A 81 1.48 -9.72 -2.19
N ILE A 82 0.53 -9.40 -1.33
CA ILE A 82 0.58 -8.16 -0.54
C ILE A 82 1.83 -8.14 0.33
N VAL A 83 2.13 -9.21 1.04
CA VAL A 83 3.30 -9.28 1.92
C VAL A 83 4.59 -9.11 1.12
N LEU A 84 4.76 -9.89 0.05
CA LEU A 84 5.97 -9.84 -0.77
C LEU A 84 6.14 -8.48 -1.47
N ASN A 85 5.08 -7.97 -2.07
CA ASN A 85 5.15 -6.71 -2.81
C ASN A 85 5.34 -5.51 -1.88
N THR A 86 4.76 -5.55 -0.68
CA THR A 86 5.01 -4.51 0.33
C THR A 86 6.50 -4.44 0.67
N LYS A 87 7.10 -5.58 0.98
CA LYS A 87 8.53 -5.63 1.32
C LYS A 87 9.40 -5.16 0.15
N ASN A 88 9.10 -5.64 -1.06
CA ASN A 88 9.89 -5.29 -2.24
C ASN A 88 9.80 -3.81 -2.58
N ILE A 89 8.61 -3.25 -2.56
CA ILE A 89 8.42 -1.85 -2.94
C ILE A 89 9.06 -0.91 -1.92
N LEU A 90 8.98 -1.22 -0.63
CA LEU A 90 9.60 -0.42 0.41
C LEU A 90 11.11 -0.50 0.37
N LYS A 91 11.68 -1.66 0.09
CA LYS A 91 13.14 -1.81 -0.10
C LYS A 91 13.64 -0.96 -1.25
N LYS A 92 12.93 -0.99 -2.39
CA LYS A 92 13.27 -0.16 -3.55
C LYS A 92 13.15 1.33 -3.22
N ALA A 93 12.10 1.72 -2.52
CA ALA A 93 11.89 3.11 -2.12
C ALA A 93 13.05 3.62 -1.26
N ILE A 94 13.51 2.83 -0.31
CA ILE A 94 14.65 3.18 0.53
C ILE A 94 15.93 3.31 -0.30
N GLN A 95 16.18 2.37 -1.21
CA GLN A 95 17.36 2.40 -2.08
C GLN A 95 17.39 3.64 -2.99
N LEU A 96 16.22 4.12 -3.41
CA LEU A 96 16.09 5.27 -4.31
C LEU A 96 15.87 6.60 -3.57
N GLY A 97 16.08 6.65 -2.24
CA GLY A 97 15.92 7.86 -1.45
C GLY A 97 14.49 8.17 -1.03
N GLY A 98 13.57 7.23 -1.22
CA GLY A 98 12.16 7.39 -0.86
C GLY A 98 11.37 8.24 -1.83
N SER A 99 10.04 8.35 -1.61
CA SER A 99 9.19 9.27 -2.33
C SER A 99 9.02 10.53 -1.50
N SER A 100 9.34 11.68 -2.05
CA SER A 100 9.22 12.96 -1.33
C SER A 100 8.26 13.88 -2.06
N ILE A 101 6.97 13.68 -1.87
CA ILE A 101 5.98 14.62 -2.37
C ILE A 101 6.06 15.95 -1.61
N LYS A 102 6.40 15.89 -0.33
CA LYS A 102 6.52 17.08 0.52
C LYS A 102 7.93 17.64 0.62
N ASP A 103 8.93 16.86 0.29
CA ASP A 103 10.34 17.21 0.45
C ASP A 103 11.06 17.42 -0.87
N PHE A 104 10.37 18.03 -1.84
CA PHE A 104 10.94 18.39 -3.13
C PHE A 104 12.18 19.25 -3.00
N SER A 105 12.29 19.93 -1.90
CA SER A 105 13.42 20.75 -1.52
C SER A 105 14.39 19.99 -0.65
N SER A 106 14.46 18.67 -0.78
CA SER A 106 15.51 17.92 -0.11
C SER A 106 16.86 18.60 -0.33
N ILE A 107 17.75 18.43 0.61
CA ILE A 107 19.06 19.09 0.71
C ILE A 107 19.82 19.19 -0.63
N SER A 108 19.53 18.31 -1.59
CA SER A 108 20.14 18.32 -2.91
C SER A 108 19.24 18.96 -4.01
N GLY A 109 18.04 19.40 -3.67
CA GLY A 109 17.08 19.91 -4.66
C GLY A 109 16.56 18.86 -5.62
N LYS A 110 16.86 17.59 -5.41
CA LYS A 110 16.39 16.49 -6.25
C LYS A 110 15.15 15.86 -5.66
N LYS A 111 14.15 15.59 -6.50
CA LYS A 111 12.99 14.78 -6.13
C LYS A 111 13.45 13.38 -5.74
N GLY A 112 12.78 12.74 -4.79
CA GLY A 112 13.03 11.34 -4.51
C GLY A 112 12.92 10.52 -5.80
N LEU A 113 13.92 9.74 -6.13
CA LEU A 113 13.98 9.00 -7.40
C LEU A 113 12.85 7.98 -7.54
N PHE A 114 12.34 7.46 -6.42
CA PHE A 114 11.25 6.48 -6.45
C PHE A 114 9.94 7.09 -6.96
N GLN A 115 9.73 8.39 -6.79
CA GLN A 115 8.53 9.07 -7.26
C GLN A 115 8.36 8.94 -8.78
N GLU A 116 9.44 8.91 -9.54
CA GLU A 116 9.42 8.74 -10.99
C GLU A 116 9.03 7.32 -11.41
N LYS A 117 9.04 6.38 -10.47
CA LYS A 117 8.73 4.98 -10.71
C LYS A 117 7.30 4.59 -10.36
N PHE A 118 6.46 5.54 -9.97
CA PHE A 118 5.06 5.24 -9.66
C PHE A 118 4.34 4.72 -10.90
N LYS A 119 3.64 3.62 -10.72
CA LYS A 119 2.94 2.93 -11.81
C LYS A 119 1.46 3.28 -11.86
N VAL A 120 0.87 3.66 -10.75
CA VAL A 120 -0.55 3.95 -10.68
C VAL A 120 -0.84 5.28 -9.98
N TYR A 121 -0.09 5.63 -8.95
CA TYR A 121 -0.35 6.84 -8.16
C TYR A 121 -0.17 8.08 -9.03
N ASP A 122 -1.17 8.97 -8.98
CA ASP A 122 -1.22 10.24 -9.73
C ASP A 122 -1.16 10.07 -11.25
N ARG A 123 -1.62 8.92 -11.75
CA ARG A 123 -1.64 8.61 -13.17
C ARG A 123 -3.05 8.43 -13.73
N ALA A 124 -4.04 9.13 -13.14
CA ALA A 124 -5.44 9.06 -13.62
C ALA A 124 -5.52 9.31 -15.12
N ASN A 125 -6.32 8.51 -15.81
CA ASN A 125 -6.55 8.55 -17.26
C ASN A 125 -5.34 8.17 -18.13
N LYS A 126 -4.23 7.78 -17.53
CA LYS A 126 -3.06 7.28 -18.28
C LYS A 126 -3.16 5.76 -18.48
N SER A 127 -2.48 5.27 -19.49
CA SER A 127 -2.47 3.84 -19.79
C SER A 127 -1.85 3.02 -18.66
N CYS A 128 -2.40 1.83 -18.43
CA CYS A 128 -1.82 0.87 -17.50
C CYS A 128 -0.43 0.44 -17.98
N LEU A 129 0.53 0.42 -17.06
CA LEU A 129 1.92 0.08 -17.38
C LEU A 129 2.22 -1.41 -17.29
N LYS A 130 1.25 -2.25 -16.91
CA LYS A 130 1.47 -3.70 -16.92
C LYS A 130 1.54 -4.21 -18.35
N PRO A 131 2.47 -5.15 -18.63
CA PRO A 131 2.59 -5.73 -19.96
C PRO A 131 1.25 -6.31 -20.44
N GLU A 132 0.92 -6.05 -21.70
CA GLU A 132 -0.28 -6.58 -22.37
C GLU A 132 -1.61 -6.09 -21.76
N CYS A 133 -1.58 -5.12 -20.85
CA CYS A 133 -2.83 -4.54 -20.34
C CYS A 133 -3.20 -3.28 -21.13
N GLU A 134 -4.38 -3.29 -21.71
CA GLU A 134 -4.92 -2.16 -22.47
C GLU A 134 -5.83 -1.25 -21.62
N GLY A 135 -5.81 -1.43 -20.31
CA GLY A 135 -6.59 -0.62 -19.38
C GLY A 135 -6.01 0.77 -19.17
N SER A 136 -6.81 1.60 -18.53
CA SER A 136 -6.39 2.91 -18.07
C SER A 136 -6.60 3.05 -16.56
N ILE A 137 -5.86 3.96 -15.96
CA ILE A 137 -5.92 4.20 -14.53
C ILE A 137 -7.13 5.06 -14.20
N LYS A 138 -7.92 4.62 -13.24
CA LYS A 138 -9.04 5.38 -12.69
C LYS A 138 -8.67 5.99 -11.36
N LYS A 139 -9.25 7.15 -11.09
CA LYS A 139 -9.17 7.80 -9.79
C LYS A 139 -10.53 7.76 -9.12
N ILE A 140 -10.56 7.27 -7.91
CA ILE A 140 -11.74 7.30 -7.03
C ILE A 140 -11.31 7.82 -5.66
N TYR A 141 -12.27 8.01 -4.77
CA TYR A 141 -11.99 8.38 -3.39
C TYR A 141 -12.45 7.28 -2.45
N ILE A 142 -11.56 6.82 -1.59
CA ILE A 142 -11.87 5.89 -0.51
C ILE A 142 -11.50 6.60 0.79
N SER A 143 -12.48 6.80 1.66
CA SER A 143 -12.31 7.51 2.95
C SER A 143 -11.60 8.87 2.77
N ASN A 144 -12.06 9.64 1.79
CA ASN A 144 -11.53 10.97 1.43
C ASN A 144 -10.07 10.98 0.96
N ARG A 145 -9.52 9.82 0.55
CA ARG A 145 -8.17 9.73 0.01
C ARG A 145 -8.21 9.34 -1.45
N SER A 146 -7.39 10.02 -2.26
CA SER A 146 -7.24 9.69 -3.68
C SER A 146 -6.76 8.26 -3.86
N THR A 147 -7.48 7.51 -4.69
CA THR A 147 -7.21 6.10 -4.91
C THR A 147 -7.14 5.85 -6.40
N PHE A 148 -6.05 5.25 -6.85
CA PHE A 148 -5.76 5.02 -8.26
C PHE A 148 -5.64 3.52 -8.52
N TYR A 149 -6.32 3.04 -9.55
CA TYR A 149 -6.27 1.61 -9.89
C TYR A 149 -6.61 1.39 -11.36
N CYS A 150 -6.16 0.25 -11.89
CA CYS A 150 -6.54 -0.17 -13.24
C CYS A 150 -7.76 -1.09 -13.17
N GLN A 151 -8.83 -0.71 -13.85
CA GLN A 151 -10.06 -1.53 -13.85
C GLN A 151 -9.87 -2.90 -14.49
N LYS A 152 -8.95 -3.04 -15.43
CA LYS A 152 -8.70 -4.33 -16.08
C LYS A 152 -7.83 -5.26 -15.24
N CYS A 153 -6.73 -4.74 -14.67
CA CYS A 153 -5.80 -5.55 -13.88
C CYS A 153 -6.32 -5.84 -12.47
N GLN A 154 -7.06 -4.90 -11.90
CA GLN A 154 -7.50 -4.97 -10.51
C GLN A 154 -9.01 -5.18 -10.43
N LYS A 155 -9.52 -6.18 -11.12
CA LYS A 155 -10.94 -6.56 -11.02
C LYS A 155 -11.21 -7.21 -9.66
N ILE A 156 -12.39 -6.94 -9.10
CA ILE A 156 -12.83 -7.66 -7.91
C ILE A 156 -13.21 -9.07 -8.32
N LYS A 157 -12.49 -10.04 -7.77
CA LYS A 157 -12.80 -11.46 -7.93
C LYS A 157 -13.49 -11.93 -6.67
N TYR A 158 -14.63 -12.56 -6.84
CA TYR A 158 -15.45 -13.10 -5.76
C TYR A 158 -15.17 -14.58 -5.55
#